data_5747ab464d0926e3a8a4252f3b8984e9
#
_entry.id   5747ab464d0926e3a8a4252f3b8984e9
#
_cell.length_a   1.000
_cell.length_b   1.000
_cell.length_c   1.000
_cell.angle_alpha   90.00
_cell.angle_beta   90.00
_cell.angle_gamma   90.00
#
_symmetry.space_group_name_H-M   'P 1'
#
loop_
_entity.id
_entity.type
_entity.pdbx_description
1 polymer ?
#
loop_
_entity_poly.entity_id
_entity_poly.type
_entity_poly.pdbx_seq_one_letter_code
_entity_poly.pdbx_strand_id
1 'polypeptide(L)'
;MTQESANATAQEVAAFRERVLRKLTYSVGKDPENASDYDWFHAVALATRDSTIDRWMDCTREAYTGGQKRVYYLSLEFLIGRLLVDSLSNLGLFEVAREALAGLDVDIDRIRLLEPDAALGNGGLGRLAACFLDSLSTLGIPAFGYGIRY
;
A
#
# COMPACT_ATOMS: atom_id res chain seq x y z
N MET A 1 -21.07 12.47 10.74
CA MET A 1 -20.33 11.82 9.64
C MET A 1 -20.79 10.38 9.59
N THR A 2 -21.73 10.09 8.70
CA THR A 2 -22.34 8.77 8.51
C THR A 2 -21.32 7.85 7.83
N GLN A 3 -20.98 6.75 8.50
CA GLN A 3 -20.28 5.61 7.89
C GLN A 3 -21.22 5.00 6.84
N GLU A 4 -21.12 5.44 5.61
CA GLU A 4 -21.47 4.59 4.47
C GLU A 4 -20.34 3.54 4.36
N SER A 5 -20.56 2.38 4.96
CA SER A 5 -19.83 1.17 4.60
C SER A 5 -20.24 0.87 3.16
N ALA A 6 -19.40 1.29 2.20
CA ALA A 6 -19.55 0.89 0.82
C ALA A 6 -19.45 -0.64 0.80
N ASN A 7 -20.56 -1.32 0.60
CA ASN A 7 -20.57 -2.75 0.31
C ASN A 7 -19.73 -2.96 -0.95
N ALA A 8 -18.66 -3.75 -0.84
CA ALA A 8 -17.83 -4.13 -1.98
C ALA A 8 -18.71 -4.74 -3.06
N THR A 9 -18.60 -4.26 -4.28
CA THR A 9 -19.35 -4.85 -5.39
C THR A 9 -18.73 -6.18 -5.77
N ALA A 10 -19.53 -7.16 -6.18
CA ALA A 10 -19.02 -8.47 -6.61
C ALA A 10 -17.98 -8.34 -7.75
N GLN A 11 -18.11 -7.31 -8.58
CA GLN A 11 -17.18 -7.03 -9.66
C GLN A 11 -15.82 -6.54 -9.13
N GLU A 12 -15.79 -5.64 -8.14
CA GLU A 12 -14.56 -5.16 -7.51
C GLU A 12 -13.82 -6.29 -6.78
N VAL A 13 -14.56 -7.12 -6.06
CA VAL A 13 -14.03 -8.30 -5.36
C VAL A 13 -13.39 -9.27 -6.37
N ALA A 14 -14.08 -9.57 -7.48
CA ALA A 14 -13.55 -10.46 -8.51
C ALA A 14 -12.28 -9.88 -9.17
N ALA A 15 -12.29 -8.59 -9.50
CA ALA A 15 -11.14 -7.91 -10.11
C ALA A 15 -9.92 -7.87 -9.17
N PHE A 16 -10.13 -7.61 -7.87
CA PHE A 16 -9.05 -7.61 -6.90
C PHE A 16 -8.49 -9.01 -6.69
N ARG A 17 -9.36 -10.04 -6.61
CA ARG A 17 -8.97 -11.45 -6.52
C ARG A 17 -8.09 -11.87 -7.69
N GLU A 18 -8.50 -11.55 -8.92
CA GLU A 18 -7.71 -11.85 -10.11
C GLU A 18 -6.32 -11.18 -10.07
N ARG A 19 -6.27 -9.92 -9.62
CA ARG A 19 -5.02 -9.18 -9.46
C ARG A 19 -4.08 -9.86 -8.45
N VAL A 20 -4.62 -10.28 -7.30
CA VAL A 20 -3.84 -11.01 -6.28
C VAL A 20 -3.28 -12.31 -6.84
N LEU A 21 -4.11 -13.13 -7.51
CA LEU A 21 -3.69 -14.37 -8.12
C LEU A 21 -2.61 -14.16 -9.19
N ARG A 22 -2.74 -13.14 -10.02
CA ARG A 22 -1.70 -12.77 -11.00
C ARG A 22 -0.38 -12.40 -10.31
N LYS A 23 -0.44 -11.63 -9.20
CA LYS A 23 0.77 -11.28 -8.44
C LYS A 23 1.38 -12.50 -7.78
N LEU A 24 0.58 -13.40 -7.22
CA LEU A 24 1.06 -14.64 -6.64
C LEU A 24 1.82 -15.46 -7.69
N THR A 25 1.22 -15.67 -8.85
CA THR A 25 1.82 -16.51 -9.90
C THR A 25 3.04 -15.84 -10.55
N TYR A 26 2.90 -14.58 -11.03
CA TYR A 26 3.92 -14.00 -11.91
C TYR A 26 4.95 -13.11 -11.21
N SER A 27 4.68 -12.67 -9.99
CA SER A 27 5.61 -11.83 -9.24
C SER A 27 6.24 -12.57 -8.06
N VAL A 28 5.45 -13.35 -7.33
CA VAL A 28 5.94 -14.17 -6.21
C VAL A 28 6.44 -15.54 -6.69
N GLY A 29 5.89 -16.06 -7.79
CA GLY A 29 6.30 -17.34 -8.39
C GLY A 29 5.75 -18.54 -7.64
N LYS A 30 4.51 -18.44 -7.13
CA LYS A 30 3.85 -19.49 -6.35
C LYS A 30 2.52 -19.89 -6.96
N ASP A 31 2.21 -21.17 -6.78
CA ASP A 31 0.90 -21.73 -7.04
C ASP A 31 0.00 -21.54 -5.81
N PRO A 32 -1.30 -21.20 -5.96
CA PRO A 32 -2.23 -21.02 -4.86
C PRO A 32 -2.30 -22.21 -3.89
N GLU A 33 -2.18 -23.43 -4.38
CA GLU A 33 -2.27 -24.64 -3.55
C GLU A 33 -1.07 -24.83 -2.62
N ASN A 34 0.08 -24.22 -2.98
CA ASN A 34 1.34 -24.37 -2.25
C ASN A 34 1.85 -23.05 -1.65
N ALA A 35 1.07 -21.99 -1.72
CA ALA A 35 1.45 -20.68 -1.22
C ALA A 35 1.33 -20.62 0.30
N SER A 36 2.39 -20.13 0.96
CA SER A 36 2.38 -19.82 2.38
C SER A 36 1.67 -18.48 2.66
N ASP A 37 1.32 -18.22 3.91
CA ASP A 37 0.77 -16.92 4.34
C ASP A 37 1.66 -15.75 3.94
N TYR A 38 2.98 -15.93 3.97
CA TYR A 38 3.95 -14.92 3.55
C TYR A 38 3.91 -14.65 2.05
N ASP A 39 3.72 -15.69 1.23
CA ASP A 39 3.55 -15.54 -0.21
C ASP A 39 2.25 -14.78 -0.52
N TRP A 40 1.16 -15.10 0.18
CA TRP A 40 -0.11 -14.37 0.10
C TRP A 40 0.01 -12.92 0.52
N PHE A 41 0.70 -12.63 1.64
CA PHE A 41 1.00 -11.27 2.06
C PHE A 41 1.69 -10.48 0.93
N HIS A 42 2.73 -11.03 0.33
CA HIS A 42 3.44 -10.39 -0.78
C HIS A 42 2.55 -10.16 -2.00
N ALA A 43 1.73 -11.13 -2.37
CA ALA A 43 0.80 -11.00 -3.50
C ALA A 43 -0.22 -9.88 -3.27
N VAL A 44 -0.79 -9.79 -2.06
CA VAL A 44 -1.74 -8.73 -1.68
C VAL A 44 -1.06 -7.37 -1.64
N ALA A 45 0.13 -7.26 -1.06
CA ALA A 45 0.89 -6.02 -1.02
C ALA A 45 1.20 -5.49 -2.43
N LEU A 46 1.61 -6.37 -3.35
CA LEU A 46 1.86 -6.01 -4.75
C LEU A 46 0.58 -5.61 -5.50
N ALA A 47 -0.54 -6.30 -5.24
CA ALA A 47 -1.83 -5.95 -5.84
C ALA A 47 -2.35 -4.59 -5.34
N THR A 48 -2.17 -4.29 -4.06
CA THR A 48 -2.49 -3.00 -3.45
C THR A 48 -1.60 -1.89 -4.02
N ARG A 49 -0.30 -2.16 -4.17
CA ARG A 49 0.65 -1.23 -4.77
C ARG A 49 0.25 -0.83 -6.19
N ASP A 50 -0.21 -1.76 -7.02
CA ASP A 50 -0.64 -1.42 -8.38
C ASP A 50 -1.76 -0.36 -8.37
N SER A 51 -2.73 -0.49 -7.47
CA SER A 51 -3.81 0.49 -7.31
C SER A 51 -3.32 1.87 -6.84
N THR A 52 -2.24 1.88 -6.06
CA THR A 52 -1.58 3.12 -5.61
C THR A 52 -0.81 3.78 -6.74
N ILE A 53 -0.12 3.00 -7.58
CA ILE A 53 0.72 3.51 -8.67
C ILE A 53 -0.11 4.29 -9.69
N ASP A 54 -1.29 3.84 -10.06
CA ASP A 54 -2.15 4.55 -11.00
C ASP A 54 -2.44 5.97 -10.52
N ARG A 55 -2.88 6.13 -9.27
CA ARG A 55 -3.13 7.44 -8.65
C ARG A 55 -1.85 8.28 -8.54
N TRP A 56 -0.73 7.66 -8.17
CA TRP A 56 0.55 8.35 -8.06
C TRP A 56 1.02 8.89 -9.41
N MET A 57 0.84 8.15 -10.49
CA MET A 57 1.20 8.58 -11.84
C MET A 57 0.34 9.76 -12.30
N ASP A 58 -0.96 9.75 -11.98
CA ASP A 58 -1.87 10.86 -12.30
C ASP A 58 -1.47 12.13 -11.54
N CYS A 59 -1.32 12.06 -10.23
CA CYS A 59 -0.87 13.19 -9.40
C CYS A 59 0.50 13.72 -9.84
N THR A 60 1.40 12.83 -10.24
CA THR A 60 2.72 13.21 -10.73
C THR A 60 2.62 14.00 -12.03
N ARG A 61 1.81 13.53 -12.99
CA ARG A 61 1.54 14.25 -14.24
C ARG A 61 0.96 15.64 -14.00
N GLU A 62 -0.06 15.73 -13.13
CA GLU A 62 -0.68 16.99 -12.77
C GLU A 62 0.33 17.98 -12.14
N ALA A 63 1.17 17.50 -11.23
CA ALA A 63 2.20 18.33 -10.60
C ALA A 63 3.24 18.83 -11.61
N TYR A 64 3.61 18.02 -12.61
CA TYR A 64 4.54 18.42 -13.67
C TYR A 64 3.91 19.41 -14.66
N THR A 65 2.72 19.15 -15.14
CA THR A 65 2.03 20.00 -16.12
C THR A 65 1.59 21.33 -15.51
N GLY A 66 1.17 21.33 -14.24
CA GLY A 66 0.77 22.52 -13.49
C GLY A 66 1.93 23.37 -12.96
N GLY A 67 3.20 22.95 -13.16
CA GLY A 67 4.37 23.67 -12.66
C GLY A 67 4.40 23.81 -11.13
N GLN A 68 3.78 22.88 -10.40
CA GLN A 68 3.68 22.95 -8.95
C GLN A 68 5.04 22.81 -8.27
N LYS A 69 5.24 23.54 -7.18
CA LYS A 69 6.41 23.36 -6.31
C LYS A 69 6.36 21.99 -5.66
N ARG A 70 7.51 21.33 -5.60
CA ARG A 70 7.66 20.01 -4.99
C ARG A 70 8.60 20.09 -3.80
N VAL A 71 8.30 19.29 -2.79
CA VAL A 71 9.16 19.15 -1.60
C VAL A 71 10.02 17.90 -1.78
N TYR A 72 11.32 18.06 -1.55
CA TYR A 72 12.28 16.95 -1.50
C TYR A 72 12.80 16.84 -0.07
N TYR A 73 12.35 15.82 0.63
CA TYR A 73 12.73 15.58 2.02
C TYR A 73 13.89 14.57 2.08
N LEU A 74 15.06 15.04 2.47
CA LEU A 74 16.25 14.20 2.60
C LEU A 74 16.43 13.81 4.06
N SER A 75 16.48 12.52 4.34
CA SER A 75 16.73 11.99 5.69
C SER A 75 17.56 10.72 5.63
N LEU A 76 18.43 10.54 6.63
CA LEU A 76 19.16 9.29 6.82
C LEU A 76 18.26 8.19 7.40
N GLU A 77 17.13 8.56 7.98
CA GLU A 77 16.20 7.64 8.63
C GLU A 77 14.77 7.90 8.19
N PHE A 78 13.98 6.85 8.02
CA PHE A 78 12.54 6.87 7.82
C PHE A 78 11.91 5.71 8.59
N LEU A 79 11.17 5.99 9.65
CA LEU A 79 10.42 4.99 10.43
C LEU A 79 8.94 5.09 10.09
N ILE A 80 8.56 4.49 8.97
CA ILE A 80 7.21 4.57 8.42
C ILE A 80 6.27 3.56 9.10
N GLY A 81 6.75 2.33 9.33
CA GLY A 81 5.96 1.26 9.92
C GLY A 81 5.20 0.44 8.88
N ARG A 82 4.13 -0.21 9.31
CA ARG A 82 3.30 -1.08 8.46
C ARG A 82 2.29 -0.25 7.66
N LEU A 83 2.17 -0.54 6.38
CA LEU A 83 1.41 0.28 5.44
C LEU A 83 0.27 -0.45 4.73
N LEU A 84 0.20 -1.79 4.79
CA LEU A 84 -0.77 -2.56 4.02
C LEU A 84 -2.22 -2.16 4.35
N VAL A 85 -2.57 -2.20 5.64
CA VAL A 85 -3.93 -1.88 6.09
C VAL A 85 -4.26 -0.41 5.84
N ASP A 86 -3.31 0.49 6.11
CA ASP A 86 -3.46 1.92 5.87
C ASP A 86 -3.69 2.19 4.37
N SER A 87 -2.88 1.60 3.50
CA SER A 87 -3.03 1.72 2.05
C SER A 87 -4.37 1.20 1.55
N LEU A 88 -4.79 0.00 1.99
CA LEU A 88 -6.09 -0.56 1.63
C LEU A 88 -7.25 0.33 2.09
N SER A 89 -7.16 0.89 3.31
CA SER A 89 -8.18 1.78 3.87
C SER A 89 -8.28 3.10 3.09
N ASN A 90 -7.13 3.72 2.81
CA ASN A 90 -7.06 4.98 2.05
C ASN A 90 -7.50 4.82 0.58
N LEU A 91 -7.36 3.63 0.03
CA LEU A 91 -7.86 3.29 -1.31
C LEU A 91 -9.35 2.90 -1.31
N GLY A 92 -9.96 2.69 -0.13
CA GLY A 92 -11.31 2.16 0.01
C GLY A 92 -11.42 0.68 -0.37
N LEU A 93 -10.31 -0.06 -0.34
CA LEU A 93 -10.21 -1.44 -0.81
C LEU A 93 -10.14 -2.48 0.33
N PHE A 94 -10.21 -2.08 1.60
CA PHE A 94 -10.02 -3.03 2.70
C PHE A 94 -11.08 -4.14 2.71
N GLU A 95 -12.36 -3.79 2.59
CA GLU A 95 -13.46 -4.77 2.55
C GLU A 95 -13.43 -5.60 1.26
N VAL A 96 -13.11 -4.98 0.12
CA VAL A 96 -12.91 -5.68 -1.15
C VAL A 96 -11.80 -6.73 -1.03
N ALA A 97 -10.67 -6.37 -0.42
CA ALA A 97 -9.54 -7.29 -0.21
C ALA A 97 -9.92 -8.43 0.74
N ARG A 98 -10.64 -8.11 1.82
CA ARG A 98 -11.10 -9.12 2.79
C ARG A 98 -12.01 -10.16 2.13
N GLU A 99 -13.01 -9.72 1.38
CA GLU A 99 -13.92 -10.62 0.68
C GLU A 99 -13.22 -11.40 -0.45
N ALA A 100 -12.33 -10.76 -1.19
CA ALA A 100 -11.56 -11.42 -2.25
C ALA A 100 -10.68 -12.55 -1.70
N LEU A 101 -10.02 -12.32 -0.56
CA LEU A 101 -9.16 -13.30 0.11
C LEU A 101 -9.96 -14.42 0.79
N ALA A 102 -11.09 -14.08 1.41
CA ALA A 102 -11.99 -15.09 1.97
C ALA A 102 -12.46 -16.10 0.89
N GLY A 103 -12.69 -15.64 -0.34
CA GLY A 103 -12.99 -16.50 -1.47
C GLY A 103 -11.82 -17.39 -1.96
N LEU A 104 -10.62 -17.21 -1.40
CA LEU A 104 -9.41 -18.01 -1.65
C LEU A 104 -8.97 -18.80 -0.40
N ASP A 105 -9.80 -18.82 0.65
CA ASP A 105 -9.50 -19.41 1.96
C ASP A 105 -8.28 -18.79 2.66
N VAL A 106 -8.06 -17.50 2.42
CA VAL A 106 -6.98 -16.71 3.01
C VAL A 106 -7.53 -15.66 3.97
N ASP A 107 -7.05 -15.67 5.22
CA ASP A 107 -7.43 -14.72 6.24
C ASP A 107 -6.55 -13.46 6.20
N ILE A 108 -7.14 -12.32 5.86
CA ILE A 108 -6.42 -11.03 5.82
C ILE A 108 -5.86 -10.63 7.18
N ASP A 109 -6.56 -10.95 8.27
CA ASP A 109 -6.11 -10.62 9.63
C ASP A 109 -4.88 -11.43 10.04
N ARG A 110 -4.72 -12.61 9.49
CA ARG A 110 -3.53 -13.43 9.69
C ARG A 110 -2.34 -12.93 8.86
N ILE A 111 -2.55 -12.67 7.56
CA ILE A 111 -1.44 -12.26 6.69
C ILE A 111 -0.91 -10.86 6.97
N ARG A 112 -1.76 -9.90 7.39
CA ARG A 112 -1.31 -8.55 7.74
C ARG A 112 -0.34 -8.50 8.91
N LEU A 113 -0.36 -9.50 9.79
CA LEU A 113 0.58 -9.60 10.92
C LEU A 113 2.01 -9.96 10.47
N LEU A 114 2.15 -10.48 9.25
CA LEU A 114 3.46 -10.85 8.67
C LEU A 114 4.18 -9.66 8.04
N GLU A 115 3.52 -8.50 7.93
CA GLU A 115 4.15 -7.31 7.38
C GLU A 115 5.30 -6.84 8.28
N PRO A 116 6.53 -6.79 7.76
CA PRO A 116 7.63 -6.18 8.48
C PRO A 116 7.45 -4.66 8.54
N ASP A 117 7.92 -4.03 9.61
CA ASP A 117 7.95 -2.59 9.69
C ASP A 117 8.87 -2.01 8.60
N ALA A 118 8.37 -1.07 7.81
CA ALA A 118 9.19 -0.28 6.91
C ALA A 118 10.00 0.72 7.76
N ALA A 119 11.20 0.30 8.14
CA ALA A 119 12.07 1.04 9.05
C ALA A 119 13.49 1.16 8.48
N LEU A 120 13.91 2.38 8.18
CA LEU A 120 15.27 2.75 7.87
C LEU A 120 15.79 3.61 9.03
N GLY A 121 16.64 3.04 9.88
CA GLY A 121 17.09 3.67 11.12
C GLY A 121 16.25 3.28 12.34
N ASN A 122 16.46 4.00 13.47
CA ASN A 122 15.89 3.59 14.76
C ASN A 122 15.51 4.73 15.70
N GLY A 123 15.65 5.99 15.28
CA GLY A 123 15.52 7.14 16.17
C GLY A 123 14.39 8.11 15.84
N GLY A 124 14.33 9.19 16.62
CA GLY A 124 13.34 10.26 16.47
C GLY A 124 13.44 10.98 15.12
N LEU A 125 14.61 11.01 14.49
CA LEU A 125 14.81 11.56 13.16
C LEU A 125 13.97 10.83 12.10
N GLY A 126 13.94 9.50 12.18
CA GLY A 126 13.16 8.65 11.26
C GLY A 126 11.66 8.79 11.47
N ARG A 127 11.21 8.91 12.71
CA ARG A 127 9.79 9.15 13.00
C ARG A 127 9.36 10.56 12.58
N LEU A 128 10.20 11.57 12.78
CA LEU A 128 9.94 12.93 12.30
C LEU A 128 9.76 12.95 10.79
N ALA A 129 10.64 12.26 10.05
CA ALA A 129 10.54 12.14 8.58
C ALA A 129 9.20 11.52 8.16
N ALA A 130 8.77 10.44 8.82
CA ALA A 130 7.47 9.80 8.56
C ALA A 130 6.31 10.76 8.81
N CYS A 131 6.31 11.49 9.94
CA CYS A 131 5.26 12.47 10.27
C CYS A 131 5.21 13.63 9.25
N PHE A 132 6.36 14.09 8.74
CA PHE A 132 6.36 15.11 7.70
C PHE A 132 5.77 14.60 6.39
N LEU A 133 6.11 13.38 5.96
CA LEU A 133 5.54 12.79 4.74
C LEU A 133 4.02 12.60 4.87
N ASP A 134 3.53 12.14 6.02
CA ASP A 134 2.09 12.04 6.31
C ASP A 134 1.40 13.41 6.22
N SER A 135 2.00 14.44 6.82
CA SER A 135 1.46 15.80 6.80
C SER A 135 1.42 16.37 5.40
N LEU A 136 2.48 16.18 4.61
CA LEU A 136 2.56 16.63 3.21
C LEU A 136 1.51 15.92 2.35
N SER A 137 1.31 14.61 2.56
CA SER A 137 0.25 13.85 1.89
C SER A 137 -1.14 14.35 2.24
N THR A 138 -1.42 14.59 3.53
CA THR A 138 -2.71 15.12 4.01
C THR A 138 -3.03 16.50 3.44
N LEU A 139 -2.01 17.33 3.25
CA LEU A 139 -2.14 18.67 2.68
C LEU A 139 -2.17 18.67 1.14
N GLY A 140 -2.02 17.53 0.50
CA GLY A 140 -1.97 17.42 -0.97
C GLY A 140 -0.73 18.09 -1.58
N ILE A 141 0.37 18.19 -0.83
CA ILE A 141 1.63 18.81 -1.30
C ILE A 141 2.48 17.74 -1.98
N PRO A 142 2.85 17.91 -3.28
CA PRO A 142 3.73 16.97 -3.96
C PRO A 142 5.09 16.87 -3.26
N ALA A 143 5.41 15.68 -2.74
CA ALA A 143 6.62 15.48 -1.95
C ALA A 143 7.30 14.13 -2.25
N PHE A 144 8.62 14.12 -2.11
CA PHE A 144 9.45 12.95 -2.30
C PHE A 144 10.41 12.78 -1.11
N GLY A 145 10.42 11.60 -0.49
CA GLY A 145 11.40 11.24 0.53
C GLY A 145 12.61 10.54 -0.08
N TYR A 146 13.80 11.02 0.26
CA TYR A 146 15.07 10.41 -0.17
C TYR A 146 15.86 9.96 1.05
N GLY A 147 16.18 8.68 1.10
CA GLY A 147 17.02 8.05 2.11
C GLY A 147 18.29 7.45 1.50
N ILE A 148 19.19 6.98 2.35
CA ILE A 148 20.37 6.22 1.94
C ILE A 148 20.14 4.76 2.27
N ARG A 149 20.29 3.89 1.29
CA ARG A 149 20.28 2.44 1.50
C ARG A 149 21.68 2.01 1.94
N TYR A 150 21.76 1.60 3.20
CA TYR A 150 23.00 1.05 3.77
C TYR A 150 23.30 -0.35 3.24
#